data_6d6e59d61aed37f289b43e3d3ee6caf2
#
_entry.id   6d6e59d61aed37f289b43e3d3ee6caf2
#
_cell.length_a   1.000
_cell.length_b   1.000
_cell.length_c   1.000
_cell.angle_alpha   90.00
_cell.angle_beta   90.00
_cell.angle_gamma   90.00
#
_symmetry.space_group_name_H-M   'P 1'
#
loop_
_entity.id
_entity.type
_entity.pdbx_description
1 polymer ?
#
loop_
_entity_poly.entity_id
_entity_poly.type
_entity_poly.pdbx_seq_one_letter_code
_entity_poly.pdbx_strand_id
1 'polypeptide(L)'
;MVYKALSWKQPFEVILESRGCVTPEDFKEVLSELELEVQRRKQMIQKAEERKAIIAQLYKPVQPRVYTLREPFLAPEFVAAAKYSLTPNANLSGLLRYIEVISDEKKIYRLQIFTKDYCRMLLQELEHFEQSDMPKGRPNTMNNHGVLLHELGLDEPLVTPLREQYLQPLTALLYPDYGGGRLDSHRAFVVKYSLDGDVDLSYHYDNAEITLNISLGRQFAEGNLVFGDYYEVPKDEMSYLELPNLPTYGVLHRGGQLHGALPLESGERWNLIIWMRASVIRNLMCPMCKKPPQLVEDEGYGDGFTLEEGDPQTVGLCTLT
;
A
#
# COMPACT_ATOMS: atom_id res chain seq x y z
N MET A 1 26.37 -7.83 -5.60
CA MET A 1 26.68 -6.86 -6.66
C MET A 1 27.72 -5.88 -6.14
N VAL A 2 28.91 -5.82 -6.75
CA VAL A 2 29.93 -4.84 -6.35
C VAL A 2 29.56 -3.53 -7.03
N TYR A 3 28.95 -2.62 -6.29
CA TYR A 3 28.83 -1.23 -6.76
C TYR A 3 30.23 -0.78 -7.13
N LYS A 4 30.44 -0.50 -8.43
CA LYS A 4 31.68 0.18 -8.85
C LYS A 4 31.65 1.54 -8.15
N ALA A 5 32.47 1.69 -7.12
CA ALA A 5 32.57 2.86 -6.23
C ALA A 5 32.81 4.22 -6.94
N LEU A 6 32.90 4.22 -8.26
CA LEU A 6 33.21 5.39 -9.08
C LEU A 6 32.01 5.98 -9.83
N SER A 7 30.86 5.28 -9.92
CA SER A 7 29.75 5.77 -10.76
C SER A 7 28.68 6.57 -10.00
N TRP A 8 28.59 6.43 -8.67
CA TRP A 8 27.58 7.14 -7.87
C TRP A 8 27.99 8.58 -7.52
N LYS A 9 29.28 8.87 -7.46
CA LYS A 9 29.80 10.16 -7.01
C LYS A 9 29.37 11.30 -7.93
N GLN A 10 29.52 11.14 -9.25
CA GLN A 10 29.22 12.20 -10.22
C GLN A 10 27.79 12.76 -10.16
N PRO A 11 26.71 11.96 -10.15
CA PRO A 11 25.35 12.52 -10.15
C PRO A 11 24.96 13.17 -8.81
N PHE A 12 25.61 12.84 -7.70
CA PHE A 12 25.26 13.34 -6.36
C PHE A 12 26.29 14.30 -5.77
N GLU A 13 27.44 14.50 -6.39
CA GLU A 13 28.54 15.31 -5.89
C GLU A 13 28.08 16.73 -5.52
N VAL A 14 27.40 17.42 -6.44
CA VAL A 14 26.88 18.80 -6.19
C VAL A 14 25.88 18.83 -5.02
N ILE A 15 25.04 17.82 -4.88
CA ILE A 15 24.07 17.73 -3.78
C ILE A 15 24.78 17.50 -2.45
N LEU A 16 25.76 16.61 -2.44
CA LEU A 16 26.54 16.30 -1.24
C LEU A 16 27.41 17.48 -0.81
N GLU A 17 28.05 18.16 -1.75
CA GLU A 17 28.81 19.38 -1.49
C GLU A 17 27.92 20.50 -0.92
N SER A 18 26.71 20.67 -1.45
CA SER A 18 25.75 21.65 -0.91
C SER A 18 25.27 21.31 0.53
N ARG A 19 25.50 20.07 0.98
CA ARG A 19 25.22 19.60 2.34
C ARG A 19 26.45 19.53 3.23
N GLY A 20 27.57 20.08 2.76
CA GLY A 20 28.82 20.16 3.53
C GLY A 20 29.78 18.98 3.35
N CYS A 21 29.52 18.06 2.44
CA CYS A 21 30.40 16.95 2.10
C CYS A 21 31.40 17.43 1.04
N VAL A 22 32.56 17.96 1.47
CA VAL A 22 33.53 18.63 0.60
C VAL A 22 34.91 17.99 0.58
N THR A 23 35.27 17.23 1.63
CA THR A 23 36.57 16.56 1.73
C THR A 23 36.47 15.07 1.33
N PRO A 24 37.58 14.43 0.93
CA PRO A 24 37.61 12.98 0.70
C PRO A 24 37.14 12.16 1.91
N GLU A 25 37.41 12.66 3.10
CA GLU A 25 37.01 12.04 4.37
C GLU A 25 35.48 12.07 4.53
N ASP A 26 34.82 13.21 4.22
CA ASP A 26 33.37 13.36 4.26
C ASP A 26 32.69 12.36 3.28
N PHE A 27 33.22 12.24 2.07
CA PHE A 27 32.71 11.29 1.07
C PHE A 27 32.90 9.83 1.53
N LYS A 28 33.99 9.52 2.22
CA LYS A 28 34.23 8.19 2.78
C LYS A 28 33.24 7.87 3.90
N GLU A 29 32.91 8.84 4.74
CA GLU A 29 31.90 8.68 5.79
C GLU A 29 30.52 8.42 5.21
N VAL A 30 30.08 9.20 4.23
CA VAL A 30 28.81 9.00 3.50
C VAL A 30 28.75 7.60 2.86
N LEU A 31 29.86 7.14 2.26
CA LEU A 31 29.93 5.78 1.69
C LEU A 31 29.74 4.71 2.75
N SER A 32 30.41 4.87 3.89
CA SER A 32 30.32 3.92 4.99
C SER A 32 28.87 3.86 5.54
N GLU A 33 28.22 5.01 5.69
CA GLU A 33 26.82 5.07 6.10
C GLU A 33 25.88 4.38 5.09
N LEU A 34 26.10 4.61 3.79
CA LEU A 34 25.34 3.95 2.73
C LEU A 34 25.54 2.42 2.73
N GLU A 35 26.77 1.95 2.93
CA GLU A 35 27.06 0.52 3.04
C GLU A 35 26.37 -0.12 4.25
N LEU A 36 26.37 0.56 5.40
CA LEU A 36 25.65 0.12 6.59
C LEU A 36 24.13 0.06 6.34
N GLU A 37 23.58 1.07 5.68
CA GLU A 37 22.16 1.10 5.35
C GLU A 37 21.78 -0.02 4.36
N VAL A 38 22.59 -0.29 3.34
CA VAL A 38 22.38 -1.42 2.43
C VAL A 38 22.41 -2.76 3.19
N GLN A 39 23.35 -2.94 4.12
CA GLN A 39 23.40 -4.14 4.95
C GLN A 39 22.18 -4.26 5.86
N ARG A 40 21.75 -3.16 6.49
CA ARG A 40 20.54 -3.12 7.31
C ARG A 40 19.31 -3.56 6.52
N ARG A 41 19.17 -3.07 5.29
CA ARG A 41 18.05 -3.42 4.40
C ARG A 41 18.06 -4.89 4.01
N LYS A 42 19.22 -5.43 3.63
CA LYS A 42 19.37 -6.87 3.34
C LYS A 42 18.95 -7.73 4.53
N GLN A 43 19.35 -7.34 5.74
CA GLN A 43 18.95 -8.04 6.97
C GLN A 43 17.43 -7.95 7.22
N MET A 44 16.81 -6.82 6.91
CA MET A 44 15.35 -6.67 7.03
C MET A 44 14.61 -7.61 6.07
N ILE A 45 15.06 -7.70 4.83
CA ILE A 45 14.50 -8.62 3.83
C ILE A 45 14.66 -10.07 4.31
N GLN A 46 15.85 -10.47 4.68
CA GLN A 46 16.12 -11.82 5.20
C GLN A 46 15.20 -12.15 6.39
N LYS A 47 15.07 -11.25 7.36
CA LYS A 47 14.19 -11.43 8.51
C LYS A 47 12.71 -11.55 8.11
N ALA A 48 12.27 -10.83 7.07
CA ALA A 48 10.91 -10.94 6.56
C ALA A 48 10.67 -12.32 5.92
N GLU A 49 11.62 -12.81 5.15
CA GLU A 49 11.57 -14.14 4.55
C GLU A 49 11.61 -15.26 5.60
N GLU A 50 12.47 -15.14 6.60
CA GLU A 50 12.50 -16.06 7.74
C GLU A 50 11.16 -16.11 8.48
N ARG A 51 10.53 -14.94 8.75
CA ARG A 51 9.20 -14.88 9.36
C ARG A 51 8.15 -15.57 8.50
N LYS A 52 8.11 -15.27 7.20
CA LYS A 52 7.19 -15.90 6.24
C LYS A 52 7.34 -17.42 6.24
N ALA A 53 8.57 -17.93 6.23
CA ALA A 53 8.85 -19.37 6.27
C ALA A 53 8.37 -20.02 7.58
N ILE A 54 8.63 -19.39 8.73
CA ILE A 54 8.19 -19.87 10.04
C ILE A 54 6.65 -19.92 10.10
N ILE A 55 5.99 -18.84 9.67
CA ILE A 55 4.53 -18.74 9.66
C ILE A 55 3.95 -19.84 8.75
N ALA A 56 4.47 -19.98 7.53
CA ALA A 56 3.98 -20.99 6.59
C ALA A 56 4.12 -22.42 7.12
N GLN A 57 5.14 -22.69 7.93
CA GLN A 57 5.40 -24.01 8.49
C GLN A 57 4.58 -24.31 9.76
N LEU A 58 4.43 -23.34 10.64
CA LEU A 58 3.96 -23.56 12.02
C LEU A 58 2.57 -23.00 12.29
N TYR A 59 2.15 -21.94 11.59
CA TYR A 59 0.85 -21.33 11.81
C TYR A 59 -0.28 -22.20 11.28
N LYS A 60 -1.33 -22.34 12.06
CA LYS A 60 -2.55 -23.07 11.70
C LYS A 60 -3.73 -22.12 11.64
N PRO A 61 -4.26 -21.82 10.45
CA PRO A 61 -5.40 -20.95 10.29
C PRO A 61 -6.65 -21.45 11.01
N VAL A 62 -7.35 -20.56 11.71
CA VAL A 62 -8.66 -20.87 12.31
C VAL A 62 -9.79 -20.66 11.31
N GLN A 63 -9.58 -19.81 10.29
CA GLN A 63 -10.51 -19.54 9.21
C GLN A 63 -9.87 -19.79 7.82
N PRO A 64 -9.53 -21.03 7.46
CA PRO A 64 -8.81 -21.32 6.21
C PRO A 64 -9.57 -20.87 4.95
N ARG A 65 -10.89 -20.65 5.04
CA ARG A 65 -11.71 -20.18 3.91
C ARG A 65 -11.36 -18.76 3.46
N VAL A 66 -10.86 -17.90 4.35
CA VAL A 66 -10.56 -16.49 4.02
C VAL A 66 -9.34 -16.33 3.13
N TYR A 67 -8.51 -17.35 3.03
CA TYR A 67 -7.27 -17.32 2.27
C TYR A 67 -7.47 -17.31 0.75
N THR A 68 -8.60 -17.76 0.26
CA THR A 68 -8.86 -17.82 -1.19
C THR A 68 -10.04 -16.93 -1.54
N LEU A 69 -9.85 -16.01 -2.47
CA LEU A 69 -10.91 -15.14 -2.95
C LEU A 69 -12.04 -15.96 -3.58
N ARG A 70 -13.27 -15.65 -3.19
CA ARG A 70 -14.50 -16.22 -3.77
C ARG A 70 -15.52 -15.13 -3.96
N GLU A 71 -16.23 -15.12 -5.09
CA GLU A 71 -17.23 -14.09 -5.40
C GLU A 71 -18.27 -13.90 -4.28
N PRO A 72 -18.77 -14.93 -3.57
CA PRO A 72 -19.71 -14.76 -2.44
C PRO A 72 -19.15 -14.00 -1.23
N PHE A 73 -17.86 -13.73 -1.16
CA PHE A 73 -17.24 -12.90 -0.11
C PHE A 73 -17.30 -11.41 -0.43
N LEU A 74 -17.52 -11.09 -1.70
CA LEU A 74 -17.60 -9.73 -2.21
C LEU A 74 -19.04 -9.19 -2.13
N ALA A 75 -19.17 -7.90 -1.92
CA ALA A 75 -20.46 -7.24 -1.98
C ALA A 75 -21.04 -7.31 -3.41
N PRO A 76 -22.35 -7.59 -3.57
CA PRO A 76 -22.95 -7.73 -4.89
C PRO A 76 -22.79 -6.49 -5.79
N GLU A 77 -22.85 -5.29 -5.20
CA GLU A 77 -22.68 -4.03 -5.90
C GLU A 77 -21.25 -3.86 -6.41
N PHE A 78 -20.24 -4.31 -5.64
CA PHE A 78 -18.84 -4.31 -6.06
C PHE A 78 -18.61 -5.27 -7.24
N VAL A 79 -19.18 -6.47 -7.16
CA VAL A 79 -19.13 -7.44 -8.27
C VAL A 79 -19.81 -6.89 -9.51
N ALA A 80 -20.96 -6.23 -9.34
CA ALA A 80 -21.68 -5.61 -10.45
C ALA A 80 -20.87 -4.46 -11.08
N ALA A 81 -20.22 -3.63 -10.28
CA ALA A 81 -19.31 -2.57 -10.74
C ALA A 81 -18.15 -3.13 -11.55
N ALA A 82 -17.50 -4.19 -11.05
CA ALA A 82 -16.39 -4.84 -11.74
C ALA A 82 -16.84 -5.46 -13.08
N LYS A 83 -17.95 -6.19 -13.08
CA LYS A 83 -18.54 -6.76 -14.31
C LYS A 83 -18.94 -5.68 -15.33
N TYR A 84 -19.54 -4.56 -14.86
CA TYR A 84 -19.84 -3.43 -15.74
C TYR A 84 -18.56 -2.88 -16.37
N SER A 85 -17.49 -2.67 -15.60
CA SER A 85 -16.23 -2.09 -16.06
C SER A 85 -15.51 -2.92 -17.13
N LEU A 86 -15.84 -4.21 -17.22
CA LEU A 86 -15.32 -5.12 -18.26
C LEU A 86 -16.15 -5.10 -19.55
N THR A 87 -17.29 -4.40 -19.59
CA THR A 87 -18.13 -4.36 -20.80
C THR A 87 -17.52 -3.42 -21.86
N PRO A 88 -17.74 -3.69 -23.17
CA PRO A 88 -17.17 -2.88 -24.24
C PRO A 88 -17.58 -1.40 -24.23
N ASN A 89 -18.75 -1.09 -23.62
CA ASN A 89 -19.29 0.26 -23.53
C ASN A 89 -19.11 0.88 -22.15
N ALA A 90 -18.26 0.28 -21.30
CA ALA A 90 -17.97 0.81 -19.98
C ALA A 90 -17.37 2.22 -20.06
N ASN A 91 -17.84 3.10 -19.21
CA ASN A 91 -17.34 4.47 -19.08
C ASN A 91 -17.51 4.96 -17.64
N LEU A 92 -16.85 6.05 -17.30
CA LEU A 92 -16.85 6.60 -15.94
C LEU A 92 -18.28 6.91 -15.44
N SER A 93 -19.09 7.60 -16.24
CA SER A 93 -20.46 7.97 -15.85
C SER A 93 -21.36 6.76 -15.54
N GLY A 94 -21.17 5.66 -16.27
CA GLY A 94 -21.89 4.41 -16.00
C GLY A 94 -21.38 3.71 -14.74
N LEU A 95 -20.07 3.73 -14.49
CA LEU A 95 -19.47 3.15 -13.30
C LEU A 95 -19.89 3.90 -12.02
N LEU A 96 -19.97 5.23 -12.07
CA LEU A 96 -20.37 6.06 -10.90
C LEU A 96 -21.81 5.80 -10.41
N ARG A 97 -22.61 5.00 -11.11
CA ARG A 97 -23.91 4.53 -10.61
C ARG A 97 -23.80 3.41 -9.58
N TYR A 98 -22.66 2.75 -9.50
CA TYR A 98 -22.36 1.67 -8.55
C TYR A 98 -21.49 2.11 -7.38
N ILE A 99 -20.95 3.33 -7.43
CA ILE A 99 -19.91 3.82 -6.51
C ILE A 99 -20.35 5.16 -5.95
N GLU A 100 -20.17 5.35 -4.66
CA GLU A 100 -20.37 6.65 -4.03
C GLU A 100 -19.21 7.58 -4.32
N VAL A 101 -19.49 8.74 -4.91
CA VAL A 101 -18.50 9.80 -5.13
C VAL A 101 -18.40 10.64 -3.86
N ILE A 102 -17.31 10.52 -3.13
CA ILE A 102 -17.04 11.33 -1.93
C ILE A 102 -16.54 12.71 -2.34
N SER A 103 -15.59 12.75 -3.28
CA SER A 103 -15.11 13.99 -3.88
C SER A 103 -14.61 13.72 -5.29
N ASP A 104 -15.26 14.35 -6.27
CA ASP A 104 -14.81 14.24 -7.67
C ASP A 104 -13.49 15.01 -7.90
N GLU A 105 -13.32 16.15 -7.24
CA GLU A 105 -12.09 16.95 -7.30
C GLU A 105 -10.88 16.17 -6.75
N LYS A 106 -11.04 15.59 -5.57
CA LYS A 106 -9.99 14.81 -4.91
C LYS A 106 -9.87 13.38 -5.46
N LYS A 107 -10.78 12.97 -6.33
CA LYS A 107 -10.88 11.58 -6.88
C LYS A 107 -10.94 10.55 -5.76
N ILE A 108 -11.86 10.77 -4.80
CA ILE A 108 -12.11 9.86 -3.67
C ILE A 108 -13.46 9.20 -3.86
N TYR A 109 -13.45 7.87 -3.83
CA TYR A 109 -14.64 7.05 -4.07
C TYR A 109 -14.81 6.03 -2.96
N ARG A 110 -16.08 5.75 -2.58
CA ARG A 110 -16.41 4.76 -1.57
C ARG A 110 -17.35 3.71 -2.13
N LEU A 111 -17.11 2.44 -1.79
CA LEU A 111 -18.00 1.33 -2.17
C LEU A 111 -17.86 0.19 -1.16
N GLN A 112 -18.91 -0.60 -1.01
CA GLN A 112 -18.84 -1.80 -0.19
C GLN A 112 -18.02 -2.86 -0.94
N ILE A 113 -16.96 -3.39 -0.30
CA ILE A 113 -16.04 -4.36 -0.92
C ILE A 113 -16.41 -5.78 -0.51
N PHE A 114 -16.52 -6.02 0.79
CA PHE A 114 -16.75 -7.34 1.34
C PHE A 114 -18.13 -7.48 1.97
N THR A 115 -18.59 -8.72 2.09
CA THR A 115 -19.75 -9.04 2.92
C THR A 115 -19.39 -8.96 4.41
N LYS A 116 -20.38 -8.72 5.26
CA LYS A 116 -20.19 -8.71 6.73
C LYS A 116 -19.66 -10.04 7.25
N ASP A 117 -20.13 -11.15 6.68
CA ASP A 117 -19.68 -12.49 7.08
C ASP A 117 -18.22 -12.73 6.75
N TYR A 118 -17.77 -12.27 5.57
CA TYR A 118 -16.36 -12.38 5.21
C TYR A 118 -15.47 -11.52 6.12
N CYS A 119 -15.82 -10.27 6.36
CA CYS A 119 -15.08 -9.41 7.27
C CYS A 119 -14.99 -10.01 8.69
N ARG A 120 -16.08 -10.61 9.18
CA ARG A 120 -16.08 -11.29 10.49
C ARG A 120 -15.11 -12.47 10.52
N MET A 121 -15.12 -13.33 9.48
CA MET A 121 -14.20 -14.47 9.40
C MET A 121 -12.75 -14.01 9.26
N LEU A 122 -12.49 -12.98 8.43
CA LEU A 122 -11.15 -12.42 8.27
C LEU A 122 -10.62 -11.82 9.57
N LEU A 123 -11.44 -11.07 10.30
CA LEU A 123 -11.07 -10.53 11.61
C LEU A 123 -10.74 -11.64 12.62
N GLN A 124 -11.52 -12.71 12.67
CA GLN A 124 -11.23 -13.86 13.53
C GLN A 124 -9.85 -14.47 13.22
N GLU A 125 -9.52 -14.58 11.93
CA GLU A 125 -8.22 -15.09 11.49
C GLU A 125 -7.08 -14.16 11.90
N LEU A 126 -7.23 -12.84 11.64
CA LEU A 126 -6.22 -11.83 11.97
C LEU A 126 -5.97 -11.74 13.47
N GLU A 127 -7.02 -11.80 14.29
CA GLU A 127 -6.90 -11.79 15.76
C GLU A 127 -6.25 -13.07 16.29
N HIS A 128 -6.62 -14.23 15.73
CA HIS A 128 -5.96 -15.48 16.08
C HIS A 128 -4.46 -15.43 15.75
N PHE A 129 -4.10 -14.89 14.59
CA PHE A 129 -2.69 -14.69 14.25
C PHE A 129 -2.00 -13.69 15.20
N GLU A 130 -2.65 -12.56 15.50
CA GLU A 130 -2.11 -11.56 16.42
C GLU A 130 -1.83 -12.12 17.82
N GLN A 131 -2.70 -13.00 18.31
CA GLN A 131 -2.58 -13.64 19.62
C GLN A 131 -1.63 -14.85 19.64
N SER A 132 -1.22 -15.34 18.47
CA SER A 132 -0.30 -16.48 18.36
C SER A 132 1.14 -16.12 18.74
N ASP A 133 1.95 -17.12 19.03
CA ASP A 133 3.40 -16.99 19.28
C ASP A 133 4.22 -16.83 17.98
N MET A 134 3.55 -16.68 16.83
CA MET A 134 4.25 -16.50 15.56
C MET A 134 4.99 -15.16 15.52
N PRO A 135 6.16 -15.08 14.89
CA PRO A 135 6.86 -13.83 14.70
C PRO A 135 6.05 -12.89 13.81
N LYS A 136 6.02 -11.60 14.15
CA LYS A 136 5.22 -10.58 13.46
C LYS A 136 6.11 -9.46 12.93
N GLY A 137 5.86 -9.07 11.68
CA GLY A 137 6.42 -7.86 11.08
C GLY A 137 5.54 -6.64 11.32
N ARG A 138 6.12 -5.45 11.32
CA ARG A 138 5.34 -4.21 11.32
C ARG A 138 4.63 -4.03 9.98
N PRO A 139 3.36 -3.58 9.96
CA PRO A 139 2.62 -3.42 8.71
C PRO A 139 3.27 -2.39 7.78
N ASN A 140 3.78 -1.29 8.33
CA ASN A 140 4.51 -0.25 7.62
C ASN A 140 5.45 0.52 8.57
N THR A 141 6.03 1.63 8.11
CA THR A 141 6.96 2.45 8.91
C THR A 141 6.26 3.32 9.95
N MET A 142 4.98 3.59 9.81
CA MET A 142 4.21 4.49 10.66
C MET A 142 3.37 3.75 11.70
N ASN A 143 2.80 2.60 11.34
CA ASN A 143 2.00 1.78 12.25
C ASN A 143 2.85 0.69 12.92
N ASN A 144 2.60 0.48 14.21
CA ASN A 144 3.26 -0.56 15.00
C ASN A 144 2.46 -1.86 15.06
N HIS A 145 1.12 -1.77 14.93
CA HIS A 145 0.19 -2.87 15.15
C HIS A 145 -0.54 -3.22 13.85
N GLY A 146 -0.56 -4.51 13.53
CA GLY A 146 -1.22 -5.01 12.34
C GLY A 146 -0.57 -6.27 11.78
N VAL A 147 -0.98 -6.66 10.57
CA VAL A 147 -0.58 -7.92 9.93
C VAL A 147 -0.16 -7.68 8.48
N LEU A 148 0.97 -8.23 8.09
CA LEU A 148 1.43 -8.27 6.71
C LEU A 148 0.79 -9.46 5.98
N LEU A 149 -0.04 -9.19 4.97
CA LEU A 149 -0.79 -10.25 4.31
C LEU A 149 0.08 -11.25 3.57
N HIS A 150 1.18 -10.80 2.96
CA HIS A 150 2.11 -11.69 2.27
C HIS A 150 2.87 -12.64 3.22
N GLU A 151 3.14 -12.22 4.48
CA GLU A 151 3.74 -13.10 5.48
C GLU A 151 2.73 -14.16 5.96
N LEU A 152 1.44 -13.81 6.03
CA LEU A 152 0.37 -14.73 6.41
C LEU A 152 -0.09 -15.65 5.26
N GLY A 153 0.37 -15.41 4.03
CA GLY A 153 0.01 -16.22 2.85
C GLY A 153 -1.32 -15.84 2.21
N LEU A 154 -1.84 -14.63 2.48
CA LEU A 154 -3.08 -14.11 1.90
C LEU A 154 -2.87 -13.37 0.58
N ASP A 155 -1.63 -13.05 0.22
CA ASP A 155 -1.33 -12.16 -0.89
C ASP A 155 -1.76 -12.77 -2.23
N GLU A 156 -1.16 -13.90 -2.62
CA GLU A 156 -1.40 -14.55 -3.89
C GLU A 156 -2.85 -15.09 -4.07
N PRO A 157 -3.45 -15.79 -3.09
CA PRO A 157 -4.75 -16.39 -3.32
C PRO A 157 -5.94 -15.46 -3.03
N LEU A 158 -5.72 -14.33 -2.38
CA LEU A 158 -6.78 -13.36 -2.04
C LEU A 158 -6.55 -12.00 -2.71
N VAL A 159 -5.40 -11.34 -2.46
CA VAL A 159 -5.19 -9.94 -2.86
C VAL A 159 -4.90 -9.83 -4.35
N THR A 160 -4.09 -10.72 -4.91
CA THR A 160 -3.79 -10.75 -6.35
C THR A 160 -5.06 -10.85 -7.19
N PRO A 161 -5.95 -11.86 -7.02
CA PRO A 161 -7.18 -11.92 -7.79
C PRO A 161 -8.16 -10.79 -7.48
N LEU A 162 -8.18 -10.24 -6.25
CA LEU A 162 -8.98 -9.08 -5.93
C LEU A 162 -8.52 -7.85 -6.75
N ARG A 163 -7.20 -7.63 -6.84
CA ARG A 163 -6.61 -6.56 -7.64
C ARG A 163 -6.91 -6.75 -9.13
N GLU A 164 -6.61 -7.91 -9.68
CA GLU A 164 -6.64 -8.16 -11.12
C GLU A 164 -8.05 -8.26 -11.70
N GLN A 165 -8.91 -9.02 -11.02
CA GLN A 165 -10.22 -9.37 -11.55
C GLN A 165 -11.30 -8.33 -11.23
N TYR A 166 -11.14 -7.60 -10.11
CA TYR A 166 -12.18 -6.69 -9.62
C TYR A 166 -11.73 -5.23 -9.55
N LEU A 167 -10.57 -4.94 -8.95
CA LEU A 167 -10.14 -3.56 -8.73
C LEU A 167 -9.59 -2.91 -10.01
N GLN A 168 -8.72 -3.59 -10.73
CA GLN A 168 -8.11 -3.03 -11.94
C GLN A 168 -9.13 -2.63 -13.03
N PRO A 169 -10.21 -3.36 -13.31
CA PRO A 169 -11.25 -2.88 -14.22
C PRO A 169 -11.92 -1.57 -13.80
N LEU A 170 -12.17 -1.39 -12.49
CA LEU A 170 -12.75 -0.15 -11.96
C LEU A 170 -11.75 0.99 -12.02
N THR A 171 -10.52 0.74 -11.55
CA THR A 171 -9.48 1.77 -11.47
C THR A 171 -9.04 2.25 -12.84
N ALA A 172 -9.15 1.41 -13.88
CA ALA A 172 -8.94 1.81 -15.27
C ALA A 172 -9.86 2.95 -15.70
N LEU A 173 -11.10 2.99 -15.21
CA LEU A 173 -12.06 4.05 -15.49
C LEU A 173 -11.96 5.23 -14.51
N LEU A 174 -11.64 4.96 -13.24
CA LEU A 174 -11.57 5.99 -12.19
C LEU A 174 -10.27 6.80 -12.25
N TYR A 175 -9.16 6.15 -12.61
CA TYR A 175 -7.81 6.72 -12.53
C TYR A 175 -6.98 6.42 -13.79
N PRO A 176 -7.48 6.75 -15.01
CA PRO A 176 -6.78 6.43 -16.27
C PRO A 176 -5.38 7.07 -16.32
N ASP A 177 -5.24 8.30 -15.82
CA ASP A 177 -3.99 9.07 -15.84
C ASP A 177 -2.97 8.64 -14.77
N TYR A 178 -3.38 7.77 -13.85
CA TYR A 178 -2.55 7.26 -12.75
C TYR A 178 -2.21 5.78 -12.89
N GLY A 179 -2.33 5.23 -14.09
CA GLY A 179 -2.02 3.83 -14.35
C GLY A 179 -3.05 2.83 -13.81
N GLY A 180 -4.28 3.28 -13.53
CA GLY A 180 -5.33 2.46 -12.92
C GLY A 180 -5.72 1.21 -13.70
N GLY A 181 -5.51 1.18 -15.03
CA GLY A 181 -5.71 -0.01 -15.86
C GLY A 181 -4.48 -0.92 -15.98
N ARG A 182 -3.37 -0.58 -15.35
CA ARG A 182 -2.08 -1.27 -15.48
C ARG A 182 -1.41 -1.48 -14.11
N LEU A 183 -2.22 -1.88 -13.12
CA LEU A 183 -1.76 -2.18 -11.77
C LEU A 183 -1.12 -3.58 -11.76
N ASP A 184 0.19 -3.66 -11.80
CA ASP A 184 0.97 -4.88 -11.95
C ASP A 184 1.52 -5.42 -10.63
N SER A 185 1.56 -4.62 -9.57
CA SER A 185 1.97 -5.07 -8.25
C SER A 185 1.16 -4.43 -7.12
N HIS A 186 1.33 -4.95 -5.92
CA HIS A 186 0.69 -4.41 -4.73
C HIS A 186 1.49 -4.72 -3.46
N ARG A 187 1.17 -4.00 -2.41
CA ARG A 187 1.52 -4.35 -1.04
C ARG A 187 0.26 -4.27 -0.19
N ALA A 188 -0.08 -5.36 0.47
CA ALA A 188 -1.27 -5.44 1.30
C ALA A 188 -0.93 -5.74 2.76
N PHE A 189 -1.53 -4.98 3.65
CA PHE A 189 -1.36 -5.13 5.08
C PHE A 189 -2.62 -4.66 5.82
N VAL A 190 -2.80 -5.17 7.01
CA VAL A 190 -3.84 -4.71 7.92
C VAL A 190 -3.19 -3.84 8.99
N VAL A 191 -3.82 -2.72 9.31
CA VAL A 191 -3.48 -1.86 10.44
C VAL A 191 -4.54 -1.98 11.52
N LYS A 192 -4.10 -2.03 12.77
CA LYS A 192 -4.96 -2.06 13.94
C LYS A 192 -4.77 -0.77 14.74
N TYR A 193 -5.87 -0.13 15.06
CA TYR A 193 -5.91 1.02 15.97
C TYR A 193 -6.66 0.63 17.23
N SER A 194 -6.10 1.00 18.37
CA SER A 194 -6.69 0.78 19.70
C SER A 194 -6.12 1.77 20.69
N LEU A 195 -6.79 1.95 21.83
CA LEU A 195 -6.31 2.89 22.86
C LEU A 195 -5.00 2.45 23.52
N ASP A 196 -4.70 1.14 23.49
CA ASP A 196 -3.46 0.56 24.02
C ASP A 196 -2.34 0.46 22.98
N GLY A 197 -2.59 0.89 21.76
CA GLY A 197 -1.68 0.75 20.62
C GLY A 197 -1.55 2.02 19.79
N ASP A 198 -1.65 1.87 18.47
CA ASP A 198 -1.74 3.01 17.55
C ASP A 198 -3.13 3.62 17.70
N VAL A 199 -3.24 4.90 18.10
CA VAL A 199 -4.52 5.59 18.30
C VAL A 199 -4.97 6.33 17.05
N ASP A 200 -4.01 6.89 16.30
CA ASP A 200 -4.20 7.71 15.10
C ASP A 200 -3.12 7.43 14.06
N LEU A 201 -3.19 8.12 12.96
CA LEU A 201 -2.13 8.16 11.95
C LEU A 201 -1.97 9.57 11.40
N SER A 202 -0.78 10.13 11.55
CA SER A 202 -0.44 11.45 11.04
C SER A 202 -0.62 11.56 9.53
N TYR A 203 -0.77 12.78 9.03
CA TYR A 203 -0.89 13.05 7.60
C TYR A 203 0.33 12.57 6.82
N HIS A 204 0.06 11.83 5.75
CA HIS A 204 1.07 11.20 4.90
C HIS A 204 0.58 10.99 3.47
N TYR A 205 1.47 10.52 2.63
CA TYR A 205 1.22 10.02 1.27
C TYR A 205 1.57 8.54 1.22
N ASP A 206 0.86 7.77 0.40
CA ASP A 206 1.13 6.36 0.22
C ASP A 206 2.14 6.09 -0.89
N ASN A 207 2.98 5.08 -0.70
CA ASN A 207 3.85 4.57 -1.76
C ASN A 207 3.06 3.67 -2.73
N ALA A 208 2.11 4.27 -3.40
CA ALA A 208 1.20 3.64 -4.34
C ALA A 208 0.77 4.63 -5.43
N GLU A 209 0.30 4.16 -6.56
CA GLU A 209 -0.45 4.96 -7.52
C GLU A 209 -1.89 5.09 -7.05
N ILE A 210 -2.48 3.98 -6.59
CA ILE A 210 -3.85 3.93 -6.07
C ILE A 210 -3.86 3.11 -4.78
N THR A 211 -4.52 3.63 -3.76
CA THR A 211 -4.77 2.94 -2.50
C THR A 211 -6.22 2.55 -2.36
N LEU A 212 -6.47 1.35 -1.85
CA LEU A 212 -7.76 0.93 -1.32
C LEU A 212 -7.62 0.72 0.19
N ASN A 213 -8.42 1.44 0.97
CA ASN A 213 -8.49 1.36 2.42
C ASN A 213 -9.86 0.81 2.83
N ILE A 214 -9.92 -0.42 3.34
CA ILE A 214 -11.17 -1.13 3.69
C ILE A 214 -11.29 -1.23 5.21
N SER A 215 -12.39 -0.72 5.76
CA SER A 215 -12.74 -0.97 7.16
C SER A 215 -13.28 -2.39 7.31
N LEU A 216 -12.57 -3.22 8.07
CA LEU A 216 -12.97 -4.61 8.30
C LEU A 216 -14.03 -4.76 9.40
N GLY A 217 -14.15 -3.76 10.28
CA GLY A 217 -15.13 -3.77 11.37
C GLY A 217 -14.50 -3.64 12.75
N ARG A 218 -15.12 -4.25 13.74
CA ARG A 218 -15.17 -4.00 15.18
C ARG A 218 -15.99 -2.76 15.49
N GLN A 219 -16.36 -2.64 16.76
CA GLN A 219 -17.03 -1.45 17.27
C GLN A 219 -15.97 -0.45 17.72
N PHE A 220 -16.07 0.76 17.25
CA PHE A 220 -15.21 1.89 17.64
C PHE A 220 -15.99 3.18 17.54
N ALA A 221 -15.53 4.20 18.25
CA ALA A 221 -16.02 5.55 18.13
C ALA A 221 -14.91 6.48 17.68
N GLU A 222 -15.26 7.49 16.88
CA GLU A 222 -14.36 8.42 16.23
C GLU A 222 -13.36 7.74 15.25
N GLY A 223 -12.18 8.28 15.07
CA GLY A 223 -11.16 7.68 14.22
C GLY A 223 -11.48 7.78 12.72
N ASN A 224 -12.15 8.85 12.29
CA ASN A 224 -12.47 9.09 10.90
C ASN A 224 -11.20 9.24 10.05
N LEU A 225 -11.30 8.94 8.76
CA LEU A 225 -10.26 9.28 7.81
C LEU A 225 -10.35 10.77 7.47
N VAL A 226 -9.20 11.41 7.29
CA VAL A 226 -9.12 12.79 6.79
C VAL A 226 -8.31 12.81 5.52
N PHE A 227 -8.84 13.47 4.50
CA PHE A 227 -8.19 13.65 3.20
C PHE A 227 -7.91 15.14 2.97
N GLY A 228 -6.65 15.49 2.76
CA GLY A 228 -6.24 16.78 2.21
C GLY A 228 -6.30 16.77 0.68
N ASP A 229 -5.53 17.63 0.03
CA ASP A 229 -5.41 17.67 -1.41
C ASP A 229 -4.26 16.80 -1.94
N TYR A 230 -4.12 16.75 -3.26
CA TYR A 230 -3.03 16.04 -3.90
C TYR A 230 -1.71 16.78 -3.63
N TYR A 231 -0.60 16.06 -3.56
CA TYR A 231 0.72 16.58 -3.16
C TYR A 231 1.23 17.80 -3.94
N GLU A 232 0.63 18.09 -5.09
CA GLU A 232 0.97 19.26 -5.92
C GLU A 232 0.35 20.55 -5.42
N VAL A 233 -0.69 20.47 -4.58
CA VAL A 233 -1.36 21.64 -4.00
C VAL A 233 -0.51 22.18 -2.84
N PRO A 234 -0.21 23.50 -2.81
CA PRO A 234 0.49 24.11 -1.68
C PRO A 234 -0.23 23.88 -0.36
N LYS A 235 0.53 23.68 0.73
CA LYS A 235 -0.04 23.31 2.04
C LYS A 235 -1.00 24.36 2.61
N ASP A 236 -0.77 25.62 2.32
CA ASP A 236 -1.59 26.77 2.73
C ASP A 236 -2.90 26.91 1.93
N GLU A 237 -3.00 26.23 0.80
CA GLU A 237 -4.19 26.20 -0.05
C GLU A 237 -5.00 24.90 0.13
N MET A 238 -4.51 23.93 0.92
CA MET A 238 -5.15 22.64 1.07
C MET A 238 -6.50 22.73 1.78
N SER A 239 -7.48 22.07 1.20
CA SER A 239 -8.78 21.80 1.81
C SER A 239 -8.86 20.39 2.39
N TYR A 240 -9.58 20.20 3.48
CA TYR A 240 -9.68 18.92 4.17
C TYR A 240 -11.10 18.39 4.15
N LEU A 241 -11.21 17.09 3.97
CA LEU A 241 -12.46 16.34 3.98
C LEU A 241 -12.36 15.22 5.01
N GLU A 242 -13.27 15.19 5.96
CA GLU A 242 -13.38 14.10 6.94
C GLU A 242 -14.40 13.07 6.45
N LEU A 243 -14.04 11.77 6.59
CA LEU A 243 -14.84 10.65 6.10
C LEU A 243 -14.95 9.56 7.16
N PRO A 244 -16.18 9.20 7.59
CA PRO A 244 -16.40 8.10 8.51
C PRO A 244 -15.96 6.75 7.93
N ASN A 245 -15.31 5.93 8.77
CA ASN A 245 -15.01 4.55 8.46
C ASN A 245 -16.29 3.71 8.61
N LEU A 246 -16.76 3.14 7.51
CA LEU A 246 -17.91 2.23 7.52
C LEU A 246 -17.43 0.78 7.37
N PRO A 247 -17.77 -0.13 8.31
CA PRO A 247 -17.41 -1.53 8.19
C PRO A 247 -17.87 -2.14 6.88
N THR A 248 -17.00 -2.95 6.27
CA THR A 248 -17.15 -3.58 4.94
C THR A 248 -16.92 -2.67 3.74
N TYR A 249 -16.87 -1.36 3.94
CA TYR A 249 -16.63 -0.39 2.87
C TYR A 249 -15.14 -0.10 2.70
N GLY A 250 -14.78 0.10 1.44
CA GLY A 250 -13.46 0.55 1.03
C GLY A 250 -13.51 1.96 0.44
N VAL A 251 -12.46 2.71 0.67
CA VAL A 251 -12.22 4.02 0.09
C VAL A 251 -11.07 3.90 -0.89
N LEU A 252 -11.33 4.23 -2.15
CA LEU A 252 -10.34 4.34 -3.21
C LEU A 252 -9.86 5.78 -3.31
N HIS A 253 -8.54 5.97 -3.34
CA HIS A 253 -7.90 7.28 -3.54
C HIS A 253 -6.54 7.13 -4.22
N ARG A 254 -5.99 8.22 -4.74
CA ARG A 254 -4.62 8.26 -5.27
C ARG A 254 -3.61 8.15 -4.14
N GLY A 255 -2.50 7.47 -4.35
CA GLY A 255 -1.43 7.38 -3.35
C GLY A 255 -0.84 8.75 -2.98
N GLY A 256 -0.74 9.66 -3.95
CA GLY A 256 -0.31 11.05 -3.73
C GLY A 256 -1.36 11.98 -3.10
N GLN A 257 -2.50 11.45 -2.64
CA GLN A 257 -3.51 12.19 -1.88
C GLN A 257 -3.08 12.27 -0.41
N LEU A 258 -2.96 13.48 0.14
CA LEU A 258 -2.67 13.66 1.56
C LEU A 258 -3.80 13.07 2.38
N HIS A 259 -3.48 12.23 3.35
CA HIS A 259 -4.51 11.66 4.22
C HIS A 259 -3.94 11.25 5.57
N GLY A 260 -4.83 11.02 6.52
CA GLY A 260 -4.51 10.55 7.86
C GLY A 260 -5.73 9.90 8.50
N ALA A 261 -5.56 9.47 9.74
CA ALA A 261 -6.62 8.90 10.55
C ALA A 261 -6.70 9.63 11.88
N LEU A 262 -7.87 10.16 12.22
CA LEU A 262 -8.12 10.83 13.49
C LEU A 262 -8.05 9.84 14.65
N PRO A 263 -7.79 10.33 15.86
CA PRO A 263 -7.74 9.50 17.06
C PRO A 263 -9.04 8.74 17.31
N LEU A 264 -8.92 7.48 17.76
CA LEU A 264 -10.04 6.73 18.32
C LEU A 264 -10.41 7.29 19.69
N GLU A 265 -11.71 7.33 19.97
CA GLU A 265 -12.24 7.61 21.31
C GLU A 265 -12.46 6.31 22.10
N SER A 266 -12.88 5.24 21.42
CA SER A 266 -13.10 3.94 22.03
C SER A 266 -13.07 2.79 21.04
N GLY A 267 -12.89 1.57 21.54
CA GLY A 267 -12.95 0.34 20.75
C GLY A 267 -11.69 0.06 19.95
N GLU A 268 -11.84 -0.75 18.91
CA GLU A 268 -10.76 -1.14 18.01
C GLU A 268 -11.20 -0.96 16.56
N ARG A 269 -10.32 -0.45 15.71
CA ARG A 269 -10.52 -0.32 14.28
C ARG A 269 -9.45 -1.12 13.53
N TRP A 270 -9.89 -1.96 12.60
CA TRP A 270 -9.05 -2.77 11.74
C TRP A 270 -9.29 -2.37 10.28
N ASN A 271 -8.26 -1.91 9.60
CA ASN A 271 -8.33 -1.54 8.20
C ASN A 271 -7.37 -2.37 7.37
N LEU A 272 -7.89 -2.98 6.30
CA LEU A 272 -7.07 -3.58 5.25
C LEU A 272 -6.68 -2.50 4.24
N ILE A 273 -5.37 -2.31 4.08
CA ILE A 273 -4.78 -1.37 3.14
C ILE A 273 -4.16 -2.15 1.99
N ILE A 274 -4.51 -1.76 0.77
CA ILE A 274 -3.90 -2.32 -0.45
C ILE A 274 -3.29 -1.17 -1.24
N TRP A 275 -1.98 -1.08 -1.22
CA TRP A 275 -1.21 -0.19 -2.08
C TRP A 275 -1.04 -0.84 -3.44
N MET A 276 -1.74 -0.34 -4.43
CA MET A 276 -1.67 -0.83 -5.80
C MET A 276 -0.73 0.03 -6.63
N ARG A 277 0.08 -0.60 -7.45
CA ARG A 277 1.20 0.03 -8.13
C ARG A 277 1.17 -0.27 -9.61
N ALA A 278 1.61 0.72 -10.41
CA ALA A 278 1.72 0.65 -11.85
C ALA A 278 3.16 0.98 -12.27
N SER A 279 3.95 -0.03 -12.66
CA SER A 279 5.34 0.16 -13.07
C SER A 279 5.47 1.12 -14.26
N VAL A 280 4.52 1.12 -15.18
CA VAL A 280 4.46 2.07 -16.31
C VAL A 280 4.45 3.54 -15.88
N ILE A 281 3.98 3.85 -14.68
CA ILE A 281 3.98 5.20 -14.11
C ILE A 281 5.23 5.42 -13.28
N ARG A 282 5.49 4.57 -12.27
CA ARG A 282 6.56 4.78 -11.31
C ARG A 282 7.96 4.59 -11.88
N ASN A 283 8.11 3.81 -12.96
CA ASN A 283 9.38 3.66 -13.68
C ASN A 283 9.74 4.90 -14.51
N LEU A 284 8.77 5.76 -14.80
CA LEU A 284 9.03 7.09 -15.39
C LEU A 284 9.35 8.12 -14.33
N MET A 285 8.61 8.09 -13.22
CA MET A 285 8.78 9.05 -12.12
C MET A 285 8.37 8.41 -10.79
N CYS A 286 9.30 8.37 -9.85
CA CYS A 286 9.04 7.85 -8.51
C CYS A 286 7.94 8.66 -7.82
N PRO A 287 6.86 8.03 -7.32
CA PRO A 287 5.77 8.75 -6.67
C PRO A 287 6.20 9.45 -5.38
N MET A 288 7.29 9.00 -4.74
CA MET A 288 7.75 9.53 -3.45
C MET A 288 8.73 10.69 -3.60
N CYS A 289 9.77 10.55 -4.44
CA CYS A 289 10.82 11.57 -4.57
C CYS A 289 10.70 12.44 -5.83
N LYS A 290 9.74 12.14 -6.71
CA LYS A 290 9.47 12.89 -7.97
C LYS A 290 10.67 12.98 -8.90
N LYS A 291 11.50 11.95 -8.91
CA LYS A 291 12.65 11.85 -9.82
C LYS A 291 12.49 10.60 -10.69
N PRO A 292 13.03 10.61 -11.92
CA PRO A 292 13.15 9.39 -12.70
C PRO A 292 13.98 8.37 -11.90
N PRO A 293 13.48 7.14 -11.69
CA PRO A 293 14.23 6.12 -10.97
C PRO A 293 15.42 5.65 -11.80
N GLN A 294 16.53 5.33 -11.13
CA GLN A 294 17.62 4.60 -11.76
C GLN A 294 17.27 3.13 -11.71
N LEU A 295 16.84 2.61 -12.86
CA LEU A 295 16.46 1.22 -13.00
C LEU A 295 17.72 0.35 -13.09
N VAL A 296 17.82 -0.68 -12.25
CA VAL A 296 18.91 -1.67 -12.25
C VAL A 296 18.33 -3.08 -12.29
N GLU A 297 19.01 -4.02 -12.94
CA GLU A 297 18.62 -5.43 -12.86
C GLU A 297 18.76 -5.93 -11.42
N ASP A 298 17.66 -6.36 -10.85
CA ASP A 298 17.63 -7.06 -9.56
C ASP A 298 16.36 -7.89 -9.45
N GLU A 299 16.36 -8.90 -8.60
CA GLU A 299 15.16 -9.66 -8.29
C GLU A 299 14.17 -8.76 -7.55
N GLY A 300 12.95 -8.66 -8.07
CA GLY A 300 11.90 -7.84 -7.47
C GLY A 300 11.42 -8.44 -6.16
N TYR A 301 11.51 -7.68 -5.07
CA TYR A 301 11.01 -8.07 -3.74
C TYR A 301 9.58 -7.61 -3.46
N GLY A 302 8.78 -7.36 -4.49
CA GLY A 302 7.42 -6.86 -4.32
C GLY A 302 7.34 -5.43 -3.76
N ASP A 303 8.42 -4.66 -3.88
CA ASP A 303 8.52 -3.29 -3.39
C ASP A 303 7.81 -2.27 -4.30
N GLY A 304 7.30 -2.74 -5.44
CA GLY A 304 6.48 -1.99 -6.36
C GLY A 304 7.19 -1.33 -7.52
N PHE A 305 8.42 -1.71 -7.78
CA PHE A 305 9.09 -1.47 -9.06
C PHE A 305 9.12 -2.77 -9.84
N THR A 306 7.94 -3.24 -10.22
CA THR A 306 7.78 -4.42 -11.07
C THR A 306 8.05 -4.07 -12.52
N LEU A 307 8.46 -5.04 -13.29
CA LEU A 307 8.74 -4.93 -14.71
C LEU A 307 7.81 -5.84 -15.49
N GLU A 308 7.48 -5.43 -16.71
CA GLU A 308 6.91 -6.33 -17.71
C GLU A 308 7.95 -7.39 -18.07
N GLU A 309 7.53 -8.60 -18.44
CA GLU A 309 8.42 -9.67 -18.90
C GLU A 309 9.33 -9.15 -20.03
N GLY A 310 10.64 -9.26 -19.84
CA GLY A 310 11.65 -8.83 -20.81
C GLY A 310 12.34 -7.51 -20.51
N ASP A 311 11.88 -6.75 -19.52
CA ASP A 311 12.58 -5.53 -19.09
C ASP A 311 13.62 -5.81 -17.99
N PRO A 312 14.76 -5.10 -17.95
CA PRO A 312 15.73 -5.24 -16.88
C PRO A 312 15.10 -4.85 -15.53
N GLN A 313 15.25 -5.70 -14.55
CA GLN A 313 14.60 -5.56 -13.26
C GLN A 313 15.20 -4.41 -12.43
N THR A 314 14.37 -3.72 -11.71
CA THR A 314 14.74 -2.47 -11.05
C THR A 314 14.52 -2.53 -9.55
N VAL A 315 15.49 -2.02 -8.81
CA VAL A 315 15.32 -1.70 -7.39
C VAL A 315 15.25 -0.19 -7.25
N GLY A 316 14.10 0.31 -6.87
CA GLY A 316 13.95 1.72 -6.53
C GLY A 316 14.56 2.03 -5.18
N LEU A 317 15.47 2.99 -5.12
CA LEU A 317 16.02 3.51 -3.88
C LEU A 317 14.96 4.19 -2.97
N CYS A 318 13.75 4.37 -3.47
CA CYS A 318 12.67 5.10 -2.79
C CYS A 318 11.70 4.23 -1.98
N THR A 319 11.91 2.93 -1.88
CA THR A 319 10.97 2.00 -1.21
C THR A 319 11.13 1.92 0.30
N LEU A 320 11.91 2.81 0.89
CA LEU A 320 12.44 2.61 2.24
C LEU A 320 12.22 3.81 3.17
N THR A 321 11.23 4.59 2.89
CA THR A 321 10.69 5.56 3.88
C THR A 321 9.46 5.03 4.57
#